data_2d0e2b1320dc3a56a6aa23217fa408dc
#
_entry.id   2d0e2b1320dc3a56a6aa23217fa408dc
#
_cell.length_a   1.000
_cell.length_b   1.000
_cell.length_c   1.000
_cell.angle_alpha   90.00
_cell.angle_beta   90.00
_cell.angle_gamma   90.00
#
_symmetry.space_group_name_H-M   'P 1'
#
loop_
_entity.id
_entity.type
_entity.pdbx_description
1 polymer ?
#
loop_
_entity_poly.entity_id
_entity_poly.type
_entity_poly.pdbx_seq_one_letter_code
_entity_poly.pdbx_strand_id
1 'polypeptide(L)'
;MTNLGAGSRWPNRRITQAAMVLVAAAILSAGTLLALNWAAGPHAKAEGNNNGLGFVKFDHPARPVSLPDLRGSGTFDLFSLAGKPIVMNFWSSNCAPCKQETPAMATVARSLGSKVTFVGIDTVDARAKALAFITKYKVPYQIAFDPDGTTADTYGVPGLPVTFFLSPSATTVIGENIGALTAPKLRSILRNLYGVR
;
A
#
# COMPACT_ATOMS: atom_id res chain seq x y z
N MET A 1 62.13 59.28 4.08
CA MET A 1 61.04 60.25 4.33
C MET A 1 59.75 59.68 3.77
N THR A 2 58.72 59.77 4.56
CA THR A 2 57.28 59.52 4.31
C THR A 2 56.82 58.10 4.25
N ASN A 3 56.31 57.80 5.41
CA ASN A 3 55.50 56.65 5.80
C ASN A 3 54.01 56.82 5.36
N LEU A 4 53.39 55.86 4.71
CA LEU A 4 51.93 55.82 4.53
C LEU A 4 51.42 54.50 4.94
N GLY A 5 50.91 54.40 6.18
CA GLY A 5 50.17 53.29 6.70
C GLY A 5 48.76 53.26 6.11
N ALA A 6 48.39 52.15 5.45
CA ALA A 6 47.00 51.85 5.07
C ALA A 6 46.41 50.91 6.14
N GLY A 7 45.58 51.46 7.00
CA GLY A 7 44.78 50.69 7.96
C GLY A 7 43.61 49.98 7.29
N SER A 8 43.66 48.68 7.17
CA SER A 8 42.51 47.84 6.76
C SER A 8 41.53 47.71 7.91
N ARG A 9 40.37 48.37 7.82
CA ARG A 9 39.27 48.19 8.78
C ARG A 9 38.55 46.89 8.46
N TRP A 10 38.65 45.92 9.32
CA TRP A 10 37.86 44.68 9.30
C TRP A 10 36.39 44.99 9.64
N PRO A 11 35.40 44.45 8.89
CA PRO A 11 34.00 44.67 9.22
C PRO A 11 33.63 43.98 10.53
N ASN A 12 32.77 44.64 11.32
CA ASN A 12 32.37 44.32 12.68
C ASN A 12 31.85 42.84 12.76
N ARG A 13 32.57 42.02 13.49
CA ARG A 13 32.26 40.58 13.75
C ARG A 13 30.84 40.33 14.27
N ARG A 14 30.22 41.33 14.91
CA ARG A 14 28.85 41.26 15.44
C ARG A 14 27.76 41.30 14.35
N ILE A 15 27.99 42.01 13.23
CA ILE A 15 27.03 42.11 12.12
C ILE A 15 27.02 40.81 11.33
N THR A 16 28.16 40.16 11.16
CA THR A 16 28.22 38.85 10.46
C THR A 16 27.60 37.71 11.27
N GLN A 17 27.70 37.73 12.58
CA GLN A 17 27.05 36.74 13.45
C GLN A 17 25.52 36.88 13.47
N ALA A 18 25.00 38.12 13.51
CA ALA A 18 23.56 38.37 13.46
C ALA A 18 22.95 37.96 12.09
N ALA A 19 23.65 38.22 10.99
CA ALA A 19 23.20 37.77 9.66
C ALA A 19 23.20 36.24 9.51
N MET A 20 24.18 35.51 10.04
CA MET A 20 24.23 34.07 10.01
C MET A 20 23.12 33.43 10.84
N VAL A 21 22.76 33.98 12.00
CA VAL A 21 21.66 33.49 12.83
C VAL A 21 20.31 33.66 12.14
N LEU A 22 20.07 34.76 11.47
CA LEU A 22 18.82 35.00 10.74
C LEU A 22 18.68 34.08 9.51
N VAL A 23 19.75 33.80 8.79
CA VAL A 23 19.75 32.88 7.66
C VAL A 23 19.50 31.43 8.14
N ALA A 24 20.15 31.02 9.25
CA ALA A 24 19.92 29.71 9.84
C ALA A 24 18.47 29.52 10.33
N ALA A 25 17.88 30.53 10.94
CA ALA A 25 16.48 30.51 11.39
C ALA A 25 15.50 30.43 10.20
N ALA A 26 15.78 31.12 9.07
CA ALA A 26 14.96 31.06 7.85
C ALA A 26 15.03 29.68 7.19
N ILE A 27 16.20 29.02 7.16
CA ILE A 27 16.37 27.69 6.59
C ILE A 27 15.67 26.64 7.46
N LEU A 28 15.72 26.76 8.78
CA LEU A 28 15.02 25.85 9.70
C LEU A 28 13.49 26.00 9.61
N SER A 29 12.97 27.21 9.44
CA SER A 29 11.53 27.44 9.26
C SER A 29 11.01 26.99 7.90
N ALA A 30 11.77 27.15 6.83
CA ALA A 30 11.43 26.65 5.50
C ALA A 30 11.49 25.11 5.43
N GLY A 31 12.48 24.49 6.09
CA GLY A 31 12.61 23.04 6.18
C GLY A 31 11.46 22.37 6.94
N THR A 32 10.99 22.99 8.04
CA THR A 32 9.85 22.49 8.81
C THR A 32 8.53 22.65 8.06
N LEU A 33 8.33 23.73 7.29
CA LEU A 33 7.15 23.92 6.44
C LEU A 33 7.10 22.91 5.29
N LEU A 34 8.24 22.60 4.67
CA LEU A 34 8.35 21.58 3.62
C LEU A 34 8.10 20.16 4.17
N ALA A 35 8.62 19.85 5.37
CA ALA A 35 8.41 18.55 6.00
C ALA A 35 6.95 18.33 6.43
N LEU A 36 6.26 19.37 6.92
CA LEU A 36 4.84 19.34 7.27
C LEU A 36 3.95 19.18 6.03
N ASN A 37 4.34 19.77 4.88
CA ASN A 37 3.57 19.65 3.64
C ASN A 37 3.75 18.28 2.96
N TRP A 38 4.86 17.57 3.24
CA TRP A 38 5.10 16.22 2.70
C TRP A 38 4.40 15.13 3.54
N ALA A 39 4.14 15.39 4.83
CA ALA A 39 3.35 14.51 5.69
C ALA A 39 1.84 14.58 5.42
N ALA A 40 1.35 15.64 4.75
CA ALA A 40 -0.02 15.80 4.32
C ALA A 40 -0.18 15.36 2.85
N GLY A 41 0.01 14.06 2.57
CA GLY A 41 -0.45 13.49 1.30
C GLY A 41 -1.95 13.75 1.11
N PRO A 42 -2.48 13.77 -0.14
CA PRO A 42 -3.91 14.01 -0.36
C PRO A 42 -4.70 12.91 0.34
N HIS A 43 -5.30 13.26 1.47
CA HIS A 43 -6.27 12.40 2.14
C HIS A 43 -7.47 12.26 1.21
N ALA A 44 -7.57 11.12 0.52
CA ALA A 44 -8.74 10.78 -0.24
C ALA A 44 -9.96 10.83 0.67
N LYS A 45 -11.01 11.57 0.27
CA LYS A 45 -12.27 11.57 1.00
C LYS A 45 -12.83 10.16 1.00
N ALA A 46 -12.83 9.53 2.17
CA ALA A 46 -13.45 8.23 2.37
C ALA A 46 -14.97 8.39 2.26
N GLU A 47 -15.56 7.92 1.16
CA GLU A 47 -16.99 7.63 1.09
C GLU A 47 -17.23 6.25 1.74
N GLY A 48 -17.12 6.18 3.04
CA GLY A 48 -17.34 4.97 3.82
C GLY A 48 -17.99 5.30 5.16
N ASN A 49 -18.79 4.38 5.67
CA ASN A 49 -19.46 4.53 6.95
C ASN A 49 -18.44 4.76 8.09
N ASN A 50 -18.87 5.41 9.15
CA ASN A 50 -18.11 6.06 10.22
C ASN A 50 -17.15 5.17 11.06
N ASN A 51 -16.81 3.95 10.64
CA ASN A 51 -16.03 2.99 11.42
C ASN A 51 -14.65 2.65 10.81
N GLY A 52 -14.22 3.34 9.72
CA GLY A 52 -12.94 3.04 9.05
C GLY A 52 -12.91 1.67 8.34
N LEU A 53 -14.02 0.94 8.35
CA LEU A 53 -14.20 -0.34 7.67
C LEU A 53 -15.03 -0.15 6.40
N GLY A 54 -14.67 -0.85 5.32
CA GLY A 54 -15.40 -0.82 4.07
C GLY A 54 -14.56 -0.42 2.87
N PHE A 55 -15.25 -0.19 1.73
CA PHE A 55 -14.59 0.15 0.47
C PHE A 55 -14.34 1.65 0.35
N VAL A 56 -13.10 2.01 0.01
CA VAL A 56 -12.66 3.37 -0.32
C VAL A 56 -12.03 3.36 -1.70
N LYS A 57 -12.44 4.33 -2.55
CA LYS A 57 -11.82 4.56 -3.86
C LYS A 57 -10.74 5.62 -3.73
N PHE A 58 -9.56 5.35 -4.27
CA PHE A 58 -8.45 6.29 -4.38
C PHE A 58 -7.54 5.87 -5.54
N ASP A 59 -6.50 6.64 -5.79
CA ASP A 59 -5.53 6.40 -6.84
C ASP A 59 -4.14 6.72 -6.28
N HIS A 60 -3.32 5.69 -6.09
CA HIS A 60 -1.92 5.86 -5.70
C HIS A 60 -1.05 4.74 -6.30
N PRO A 61 0.26 4.98 -6.48
CA PRO A 61 1.16 3.97 -7.02
C PRO A 61 1.15 2.69 -6.19
N ALA A 62 1.01 1.54 -6.87
CA ALA A 62 1.21 0.24 -6.25
C ALA A 62 2.70 0.06 -5.92
N ARG A 63 2.97 -0.56 -4.78
CA ARG A 63 4.33 -0.92 -4.41
C ARG A 63 4.70 -2.28 -4.99
N PRO A 64 5.97 -2.52 -5.37
CA PRO A 64 6.39 -3.83 -5.86
C PRO A 64 6.20 -4.90 -4.78
N VAL A 65 5.75 -6.07 -5.22
CA VAL A 65 5.62 -7.27 -4.37
C VAL A 65 6.38 -8.39 -5.05
N SER A 66 7.39 -8.90 -4.39
CA SER A 66 8.14 -10.09 -4.82
C SER A 66 8.28 -11.04 -3.63
N LEU A 67 7.54 -12.15 -3.66
CA LEU A 67 7.39 -13.07 -2.55
C LEU A 67 7.46 -14.52 -3.04
N PRO A 68 7.87 -15.49 -2.19
CA PRO A 68 7.73 -16.89 -2.50
C PRO A 68 6.28 -17.28 -2.83
N ASP A 69 6.07 -18.13 -3.83
CA ASP A 69 4.77 -18.77 -4.05
C ASP A 69 4.47 -19.75 -2.91
N LEU A 70 3.25 -19.72 -2.38
CA LEU A 70 2.87 -20.60 -1.27
C LEU A 70 2.83 -22.08 -1.68
N ARG A 71 2.39 -22.38 -2.92
CA ARG A 71 2.19 -23.76 -3.41
C ARG A 71 3.42 -24.40 -4.02
N GLY A 72 4.41 -23.57 -4.42
CA GLY A 72 5.57 -24.05 -5.19
C GLY A 72 6.89 -23.46 -4.71
N SER A 73 7.92 -23.66 -5.54
CA SER A 73 9.26 -23.10 -5.36
C SER A 73 9.49 -21.79 -6.14
N GLY A 74 8.46 -21.30 -6.84
CA GLY A 74 8.54 -20.08 -7.65
C GLY A 74 8.43 -18.81 -6.81
N THR A 75 8.66 -17.69 -7.49
CA THR A 75 8.46 -16.34 -6.95
C THR A 75 7.22 -15.73 -7.57
N PHE A 76 6.38 -15.16 -6.73
CA PHE A 76 5.29 -14.27 -7.13
C PHE A 76 5.86 -12.88 -7.38
N ASP A 77 5.49 -12.25 -8.48
CA ASP A 77 5.79 -10.84 -8.80
C ASP A 77 4.50 -10.15 -9.21
N LEU A 78 4.14 -9.07 -8.51
CA LEU A 78 2.89 -8.33 -8.74
C LEU A 78 2.85 -7.72 -10.14
N PHE A 79 3.95 -7.14 -10.60
CA PHE A 79 3.96 -6.44 -11.89
C PHE A 79 3.91 -7.39 -13.09
N SER A 80 4.27 -8.66 -12.87
CA SER A 80 4.09 -9.71 -13.90
C SER A 80 2.62 -10.02 -14.21
N LEU A 81 1.69 -9.59 -13.36
CA LEU A 81 0.24 -9.80 -13.52
C LEU A 81 -0.43 -8.74 -14.42
N ALA A 82 0.32 -7.79 -14.96
CA ALA A 82 -0.22 -6.76 -15.85
C ALA A 82 -1.02 -7.34 -17.03
N GLY A 83 -2.04 -6.60 -17.48
CA GLY A 83 -2.93 -6.97 -18.56
C GLY A 83 -4.40 -7.10 -18.17
N LYS A 84 -4.71 -7.26 -16.89
CA LYS A 84 -6.08 -7.41 -16.36
C LYS A 84 -6.23 -6.71 -15.02
N PRO A 85 -7.46 -6.30 -14.63
CA PRO A 85 -7.73 -5.85 -13.27
C PRO A 85 -7.27 -6.89 -12.24
N ILE A 86 -6.70 -6.41 -11.11
CA ILE A 86 -6.18 -7.29 -10.06
C ILE A 86 -6.94 -7.06 -8.77
N VAL A 87 -7.33 -8.16 -8.11
CA VAL A 87 -7.83 -8.20 -6.74
C VAL A 87 -6.74 -8.85 -5.89
N MET A 88 -6.11 -8.07 -5.00
CA MET A 88 -5.06 -8.52 -4.10
C MET A 88 -5.58 -8.51 -2.66
N ASN A 89 -5.69 -9.67 -2.05
CA ASN A 89 -6.28 -9.86 -0.74
C ASN A 89 -5.24 -10.32 0.27
N PHE A 90 -5.07 -9.54 1.35
CA PHE A 90 -4.23 -9.89 2.50
C PHE A 90 -5.05 -10.68 3.52
N TRP A 91 -4.55 -11.83 3.92
CA TRP A 91 -5.23 -12.76 4.79
C TRP A 91 -4.26 -13.62 5.62
N SER A 92 -4.78 -14.36 6.59
CA SER A 92 -4.05 -15.39 7.35
C SER A 92 -5.00 -16.52 7.75
N SER A 93 -4.49 -17.73 7.91
CA SER A 93 -5.29 -18.90 8.32
C SER A 93 -5.89 -18.77 9.73
N ASN A 94 -5.31 -17.93 10.58
CA ASN A 94 -5.80 -17.69 11.95
C ASN A 94 -6.85 -16.57 12.02
N CYS A 95 -7.05 -15.80 10.95
CA CYS A 95 -7.97 -14.68 10.88
C CYS A 95 -9.43 -15.18 10.74
N ALA A 96 -10.27 -14.94 11.73
CA ALA A 96 -11.67 -15.37 11.72
C ALA A 96 -12.50 -14.71 10.59
N PRO A 97 -12.44 -13.39 10.36
CA PRO A 97 -13.13 -12.76 9.22
C PRO A 97 -12.63 -13.27 7.86
N CYS A 98 -11.34 -13.61 7.72
CA CYS A 98 -10.78 -14.16 6.49
C CYS A 98 -11.42 -15.53 6.15
N LYS A 99 -11.70 -16.36 7.17
CA LYS A 99 -12.41 -17.64 7.00
C LYS A 99 -13.83 -17.46 6.46
N GLN A 100 -14.47 -16.32 6.80
CA GLN A 100 -15.83 -16.00 6.33
C GLN A 100 -15.83 -15.51 4.88
N GLU A 101 -14.84 -14.72 4.47
CA GLU A 101 -14.79 -14.14 3.12
C GLU A 101 -14.22 -15.08 2.05
N THR A 102 -13.29 -15.98 2.41
CA THR A 102 -12.55 -16.80 1.44
C THR A 102 -13.46 -17.63 0.52
N PRO A 103 -14.58 -18.25 0.98
CA PRO A 103 -15.52 -18.92 0.07
C PRO A 103 -16.14 -17.98 -0.96
N ALA A 104 -16.45 -16.73 -0.58
CA ALA A 104 -17.00 -15.72 -1.48
C ALA A 104 -15.96 -15.29 -2.52
N MET A 105 -14.72 -15.01 -2.09
CA MET A 105 -13.60 -14.69 -2.97
C MET A 105 -13.35 -15.80 -3.98
N ALA A 106 -13.25 -17.06 -3.53
CA ALA A 106 -13.04 -18.21 -4.39
C ALA A 106 -14.19 -18.42 -5.41
N THR A 107 -15.44 -18.18 -4.99
CA THR A 107 -16.61 -18.28 -5.88
C THR A 107 -16.60 -17.20 -6.95
N VAL A 108 -16.32 -15.94 -6.58
CA VAL A 108 -16.27 -14.82 -7.52
C VAL A 108 -15.10 -15.00 -8.48
N ALA A 109 -13.92 -15.40 -7.99
CA ALA A 109 -12.75 -15.67 -8.83
C ALA A 109 -13.04 -16.73 -9.91
N ARG A 110 -13.66 -17.86 -9.53
CA ARG A 110 -14.06 -18.90 -10.50
C ARG A 110 -15.05 -18.38 -11.53
N SER A 111 -16.05 -17.57 -11.12
CA SER A 111 -17.08 -17.08 -12.03
C SER A 111 -16.58 -16.04 -13.02
N LEU A 112 -15.57 -15.25 -12.65
CA LEU A 112 -14.98 -14.23 -13.52
C LEU A 112 -13.87 -14.81 -14.42
N GLY A 113 -13.30 -15.94 -14.05
CA GLY A 113 -12.26 -16.63 -14.82
C GLY A 113 -11.11 -15.70 -15.20
N SER A 114 -10.82 -15.59 -16.48
CA SER A 114 -9.70 -14.78 -16.97
C SER A 114 -9.98 -13.27 -17.07
N LYS A 115 -11.18 -12.80 -16.71
CA LYS A 115 -11.53 -11.36 -16.77
C LYS A 115 -10.83 -10.53 -15.69
N VAL A 116 -10.56 -11.12 -14.53
CA VAL A 116 -9.94 -10.48 -13.36
C VAL A 116 -8.91 -11.43 -12.78
N THR A 117 -7.73 -10.94 -12.49
CA THR A 117 -6.70 -11.69 -11.77
C THR A 117 -6.94 -11.56 -10.27
N PHE A 118 -7.04 -12.69 -9.58
CA PHE A 118 -7.06 -12.74 -8.12
C PHE A 118 -5.72 -13.24 -7.61
N VAL A 119 -5.26 -12.64 -6.52
CA VAL A 119 -4.08 -13.09 -5.77
C VAL A 119 -4.32 -12.92 -4.28
N GLY A 120 -3.88 -13.88 -3.48
CA GLY A 120 -3.84 -13.77 -2.03
C GLY A 120 -2.42 -13.51 -1.55
N ILE A 121 -2.28 -12.67 -0.54
CA ILE A 121 -1.04 -12.50 0.21
C ILE A 121 -1.29 -13.10 1.59
N ASP A 122 -0.72 -14.27 1.84
CA ASP A 122 -0.78 -14.93 3.14
C ASP A 122 0.29 -14.33 4.04
N THR A 123 -0.14 -13.61 5.08
CA THR A 123 0.75 -12.82 5.92
C THR A 123 0.75 -13.27 7.38
N VAL A 124 1.95 -13.27 7.99
CA VAL A 124 2.17 -13.66 9.39
C VAL A 124 1.54 -15.03 9.71
N ASP A 125 1.85 -16.05 8.91
CA ASP A 125 1.31 -17.39 9.05
C ASP A 125 2.40 -18.47 8.90
N ALA A 126 2.11 -19.66 9.38
CA ALA A 126 2.93 -20.83 9.10
C ALA A 126 2.52 -21.47 7.76
N ARG A 127 3.49 -21.69 6.85
CA ARG A 127 3.25 -22.26 5.51
C ARG A 127 2.31 -23.48 5.52
N ALA A 128 2.49 -24.41 6.46
CA ALA A 128 1.65 -25.60 6.55
C ALA A 128 0.17 -25.26 6.87
N LYS A 129 -0.08 -24.28 7.73
CA LYS A 129 -1.44 -23.81 8.07
C LYS A 129 -2.08 -23.10 6.89
N ALA A 130 -1.33 -22.22 6.21
CA ALA A 130 -1.76 -21.54 5.01
C ALA A 130 -2.13 -22.53 3.89
N LEU A 131 -1.29 -23.55 3.64
CA LEU A 131 -1.58 -24.61 2.66
C LEU A 131 -2.86 -25.40 3.01
N ALA A 132 -3.03 -25.78 4.27
CA ALA A 132 -4.24 -26.45 4.73
C ALA A 132 -5.48 -25.58 4.53
N PHE A 133 -5.36 -24.27 4.81
CA PHE A 133 -6.43 -23.29 4.63
C PHE A 133 -6.87 -23.19 3.17
N ILE A 134 -5.95 -22.93 2.23
CA ILE A 134 -6.29 -22.79 0.81
C ILE A 134 -6.82 -24.09 0.19
N THR A 135 -6.36 -25.23 0.69
CA THR A 135 -6.88 -26.54 0.30
C THR A 135 -8.32 -26.72 0.79
N LYS A 136 -8.60 -26.44 2.07
CA LYS A 136 -9.93 -26.51 2.67
C LYS A 136 -10.96 -25.69 1.91
N TYR A 137 -10.62 -24.45 1.57
CA TYR A 137 -11.52 -23.52 0.88
C TYR A 137 -11.45 -23.61 -0.65
N LYS A 138 -10.64 -24.52 -1.19
CA LYS A 138 -10.46 -24.74 -2.64
C LYS A 138 -10.16 -23.42 -3.37
N VAL A 139 -9.21 -22.64 -2.83
CA VAL A 139 -8.82 -21.34 -3.39
C VAL A 139 -8.23 -21.52 -4.78
N PRO A 140 -8.82 -20.91 -5.84
CA PRO A 140 -8.45 -21.20 -7.24
C PRO A 140 -7.32 -20.33 -7.80
N TYR A 141 -6.83 -19.34 -7.04
CA TYR A 141 -5.87 -18.35 -7.50
C TYR A 141 -4.52 -18.47 -6.78
N GLN A 142 -3.51 -17.77 -7.32
CA GLN A 142 -2.15 -17.76 -6.79
C GLN A 142 -2.08 -17.13 -5.40
N ILE A 143 -1.22 -17.67 -4.56
CA ILE A 143 -0.97 -17.16 -3.20
C ILE A 143 0.52 -16.88 -3.04
N ALA A 144 0.85 -15.63 -2.73
CA ALA A 144 2.17 -15.23 -2.27
C ALA A 144 2.29 -15.40 -0.75
N PHE A 145 3.46 -15.78 -0.29
CA PHE A 145 3.72 -16.09 1.12
C PHE A 145 4.59 -15.01 1.76
N ASP A 146 4.01 -14.24 2.68
CA ASP A 146 4.58 -13.10 3.42
C ASP A 146 4.69 -13.46 4.92
N PRO A 147 5.60 -14.39 5.31
CA PRO A 147 5.61 -14.98 6.64
C PRO A 147 5.94 -14.00 7.77
N ASP A 148 6.68 -12.95 7.48
CA ASP A 148 7.10 -11.91 8.42
C ASP A 148 6.20 -10.66 8.39
N GLY A 149 5.26 -10.57 7.43
CA GLY A 149 4.33 -9.44 7.30
C GLY A 149 4.93 -8.18 6.67
N THR A 150 6.16 -8.23 6.17
CA THR A 150 6.85 -7.04 5.61
C THR A 150 6.06 -6.42 4.45
N THR A 151 5.42 -7.24 3.61
CA THR A 151 4.60 -6.76 2.52
C THR A 151 3.30 -6.12 3.02
N ALA A 152 2.67 -6.72 4.02
CA ALA A 152 1.49 -6.15 4.66
C ALA A 152 1.80 -4.78 5.28
N ASP A 153 2.92 -4.63 5.98
CA ASP A 153 3.39 -3.35 6.54
C ASP A 153 3.64 -2.32 5.43
N THR A 154 4.29 -2.73 4.33
CA THR A 154 4.58 -1.87 3.18
C THR A 154 3.30 -1.32 2.54
N TYR A 155 2.23 -2.10 2.51
CA TYR A 155 0.90 -1.70 2.03
C TYR A 155 0.06 -0.99 3.10
N GLY A 156 0.56 -0.85 4.32
CA GLY A 156 -0.15 -0.19 5.42
C GLY A 156 -1.40 -0.95 5.88
N VAL A 157 -1.39 -2.28 5.82
CA VAL A 157 -2.51 -3.15 6.22
C VAL A 157 -2.75 -3.04 7.73
N PRO A 158 -3.85 -2.41 8.20
CA PRO A 158 -4.08 -2.18 9.63
C PRO A 158 -4.57 -3.42 10.39
N GLY A 159 -4.98 -4.44 9.66
CA GLY A 159 -5.55 -5.69 10.17
C GLY A 159 -6.13 -6.52 9.05
N LEU A 160 -6.50 -7.77 9.32
CA LEU A 160 -6.96 -8.70 8.28
C LEU A 160 -8.47 -8.96 8.35
N PRO A 161 -9.11 -9.15 7.18
CA PRO A 161 -8.56 -9.06 5.83
C PRO A 161 -8.57 -7.63 5.29
N VAL A 162 -7.68 -7.35 4.33
CA VAL A 162 -7.75 -6.16 3.48
C VAL A 162 -7.64 -6.57 2.03
N THR A 163 -8.48 -5.99 1.18
CA THR A 163 -8.46 -6.25 -0.26
C THR A 163 -8.14 -4.97 -1.01
N PHE A 164 -7.04 -4.98 -1.76
CA PHE A 164 -6.68 -3.92 -2.70
C PHE A 164 -7.17 -4.26 -4.11
N PHE A 165 -7.64 -3.24 -4.82
CA PHE A 165 -8.07 -3.30 -6.21
C PHE A 165 -7.08 -2.51 -7.06
N LEU A 166 -6.43 -3.15 -8.03
CA LEU A 166 -5.40 -2.54 -8.84
C LEU A 166 -5.82 -2.40 -10.30
N SER A 167 -5.25 -1.38 -10.94
CA SER A 167 -5.41 -1.16 -12.39
C SER A 167 -4.91 -2.36 -13.21
N PRO A 168 -5.36 -2.50 -14.47
CA PRO A 168 -4.83 -3.53 -15.37
C PRO A 168 -3.32 -3.45 -15.61
N SER A 169 -2.70 -2.28 -15.41
CA SER A 169 -1.23 -2.11 -15.49
C SER A 169 -0.48 -2.71 -14.31
N ALA A 170 -1.16 -3.12 -13.25
CA ALA A 170 -0.61 -3.54 -11.96
C ALA A 170 0.16 -2.44 -11.18
N THR A 171 0.26 -1.23 -11.74
CA THR A 171 1.08 -0.14 -11.17
C THR A 171 0.33 0.84 -10.28
N THR A 172 -1.00 0.73 -10.22
CA THR A 172 -1.86 1.67 -9.48
C THR A 172 -2.87 0.91 -8.64
N VAL A 173 -2.93 1.23 -7.36
CA VAL A 173 -4.04 0.85 -6.47
C VAL A 173 -5.16 1.87 -6.66
N ILE A 174 -6.34 1.43 -7.04
CA ILE A 174 -7.50 2.28 -7.36
C ILE A 174 -8.61 2.18 -6.31
N GLY A 175 -8.40 1.40 -5.28
CA GLY A 175 -9.27 1.31 -4.11
C GLY A 175 -8.88 0.17 -3.18
N GLU A 176 -9.40 0.24 -1.97
CA GLU A 176 -9.25 -0.82 -0.96
C GLU A 176 -10.56 -1.11 -0.25
N ASN A 177 -10.64 -2.29 0.35
CA ASN A 177 -11.69 -2.63 1.30
C ASN A 177 -11.06 -3.21 2.55
N ILE A 178 -11.30 -2.57 3.69
CA ILE A 178 -10.90 -3.07 5.00
C ILE A 178 -12.05 -3.90 5.58
N GLY A 179 -11.74 -5.12 5.99
CA GLY A 179 -12.70 -6.09 6.50
C GLY A 179 -13.24 -7.05 5.45
N ALA A 180 -13.98 -8.07 5.93
CA ALA A 180 -14.45 -9.18 5.11
C ALA A 180 -15.46 -8.76 4.02
N LEU A 181 -15.25 -9.26 2.81
CA LEU A 181 -16.11 -9.05 1.64
C LEU A 181 -17.09 -10.21 1.45
N THR A 182 -18.36 -9.89 1.23
CA THR A 182 -19.34 -10.84 0.70
C THR A 182 -19.27 -10.90 -0.83
N ALA A 183 -19.73 -11.99 -1.45
CA ALA A 183 -19.75 -12.12 -2.90
C ALA A 183 -20.57 -11.01 -3.61
N PRO A 184 -21.75 -10.60 -3.13
CA PRO A 184 -22.49 -9.48 -3.72
C PRO A 184 -21.72 -8.16 -3.65
N LYS A 185 -21.09 -7.84 -2.51
CA LYS A 185 -20.30 -6.62 -2.32
C LYS A 185 -19.09 -6.61 -3.24
N LEU A 186 -18.31 -7.70 -3.29
CA LEU A 186 -17.16 -7.85 -4.19
C LEU A 186 -17.57 -7.66 -5.66
N ARG A 187 -18.64 -8.33 -6.12
CA ARG A 187 -19.17 -8.15 -7.48
C ARG A 187 -19.58 -6.70 -7.76
N SER A 188 -20.20 -6.01 -6.80
CA SER A 188 -20.57 -4.59 -6.93
C SER A 188 -19.35 -3.72 -7.12
N ILE A 189 -18.31 -3.89 -6.30
CA ILE A 189 -17.05 -3.15 -6.43
C ILE A 189 -16.40 -3.40 -7.80
N LEU A 190 -16.31 -4.66 -8.22
CA LEU A 190 -15.70 -5.02 -9.51
C LEU A 190 -16.46 -4.45 -10.72
N ARG A 191 -17.79 -4.41 -10.66
CA ARG A 191 -18.58 -3.72 -11.69
C ARG A 191 -18.31 -2.23 -11.74
N ASN A 192 -18.25 -1.59 -10.57
CA ASN A 192 -18.06 -0.14 -10.47
C ASN A 192 -16.65 0.30 -10.88
N LEU A 193 -15.62 -0.50 -10.56
CA LEU A 193 -14.24 -0.16 -10.88
C LEU A 193 -13.85 -0.54 -12.31
N TYR A 194 -14.31 -1.70 -12.79
CA TYR A 194 -13.79 -2.32 -14.02
C TYR A 194 -14.85 -2.64 -15.06
N GLY A 195 -16.14 -2.42 -14.79
CA GLY A 195 -17.22 -2.77 -15.70
C GLY A 195 -17.45 -4.28 -15.90
N VAL A 196 -16.81 -5.15 -15.09
CA VAL A 196 -16.91 -6.61 -15.24
C VAL A 196 -18.21 -7.16 -14.64
N ARG A 197 -18.81 -8.13 -15.34
CA ARG A 197 -20.04 -8.81 -14.95
C ARG A 197 -19.84 -10.32 -14.98
#